data_79fcddca2445d181801e9995ae2e4b80
#
_entry.id   79fcddca2445d181801e9995ae2e4b80
#
_cell.length_a   1.000
_cell.length_b   1.000
_cell.length_c   1.000
_cell.angle_alpha   90.00
_cell.angle_beta   90.00
_cell.angle_gamma   90.00
#
_symmetry.space_group_name_H-M   'P 1'
#
loop_
_entity.id
_entity.type
_entity.pdbx_description
1 polymer ?
#
loop_
_entity_poly.entity_id
_entity_poly.type
_entity_poly.pdbx_seq_one_letter_code
_entity_poly.pdbx_strand_id
1 'polypeptide(L)'
;MSAERVLVHRDPALLAEAAAARLITTVVDAQAARGSAHLVLTGGRNGNALLAALAAHPARDAVDWAQVDLWWGDERYLPADDPERNAVQAAAFLDAVRPLGARIHPMPADDGSSPEDAAARYATNLAEAGAVFDVLLLGVGPDAHVASLFPGHPGVHETGSTVIAVHDSPKPPPTRISLSLPTLRTARQVWLLAAGPDKADAVALARTTRDANTAPAGAVTGTEQTLWLLDEAAAAKLS
;
A
#
# COMPACT_ATOMS: atom_id res chain seq x y z
N MET A 1 -1.36 -16.10 15.53
CA MET A 1 -0.85 -15.93 14.16
C MET A 1 -1.97 -15.35 13.33
N SER A 2 -1.72 -14.26 12.58
CA SER A 2 -2.74 -13.68 11.72
C SER A 2 -3.18 -14.67 10.64
N ALA A 3 -4.47 -14.62 10.26
CA ALA A 3 -4.98 -15.48 9.19
C ALA A 3 -4.41 -15.03 7.83
N GLU A 4 -3.74 -15.93 7.13
CA GLU A 4 -3.25 -15.65 5.78
C GLU A 4 -4.11 -16.38 4.74
N ARG A 5 -4.56 -15.64 3.72
CA ARG A 5 -5.44 -16.17 2.67
C ARG A 5 -4.97 -15.71 1.29
N VAL A 6 -5.10 -16.60 0.31
CA VAL A 6 -4.90 -16.30 -1.11
C VAL A 6 -6.28 -16.28 -1.78
N LEU A 7 -6.57 -15.21 -2.48
CA LEU A 7 -7.79 -15.05 -3.26
C LEU A 7 -7.38 -14.83 -4.72
N VAL A 8 -7.76 -15.75 -5.58
CA VAL A 8 -7.42 -15.72 -7.01
C VAL A 8 -8.64 -15.27 -7.80
N HIS A 9 -8.44 -14.29 -8.65
CA HIS A 9 -9.44 -13.75 -9.57
C HIS A 9 -9.03 -14.10 -11.00
N ARG A 10 -10.00 -14.28 -11.90
CA ARG A 10 -9.76 -14.70 -13.29
C ARG A 10 -8.81 -13.74 -14.04
N ASP A 11 -8.95 -12.47 -13.82
CA ASP A 11 -8.20 -11.43 -14.54
C ASP A 11 -7.96 -10.18 -13.67
N PRO A 12 -7.05 -9.25 -14.09
CA PRO A 12 -6.73 -8.04 -13.32
C PRO A 12 -7.92 -7.11 -13.08
N ALA A 13 -8.88 -7.04 -14.01
CA ALA A 13 -10.04 -6.16 -13.87
C ALA A 13 -10.97 -6.67 -12.77
N LEU A 14 -11.28 -7.96 -12.76
CA LEU A 14 -12.07 -8.59 -11.69
C LEU A 14 -11.36 -8.54 -10.35
N LEU A 15 -10.03 -8.63 -10.32
CA LEU A 15 -9.26 -8.43 -9.09
C LEU A 15 -9.49 -7.03 -8.54
N ALA A 16 -9.37 -5.99 -9.37
CA ALA A 16 -9.53 -4.60 -8.96
C ALA A 16 -10.94 -4.33 -8.42
N GLU A 17 -11.98 -4.79 -9.13
CA GLU A 17 -13.39 -4.65 -8.71
C GLU A 17 -13.68 -5.40 -7.40
N ALA A 18 -13.23 -6.64 -7.28
CA ALA A 18 -13.44 -7.44 -6.08
C ALA A 18 -12.69 -6.88 -4.87
N ALA A 19 -11.47 -6.36 -5.09
CA ALA A 19 -10.71 -5.69 -4.05
C ALA A 19 -11.36 -4.38 -3.61
N ALA A 20 -11.89 -3.58 -4.54
CA ALA A 20 -12.63 -2.35 -4.23
C ALA A 20 -13.89 -2.64 -3.40
N ALA A 21 -14.71 -3.60 -3.81
CA ALA A 21 -15.90 -4.02 -3.08
C ALA A 21 -15.56 -4.49 -1.65
N ARG A 22 -14.50 -5.30 -1.51
CA ARG A 22 -14.01 -5.76 -0.21
C ARG A 22 -13.50 -4.60 0.64
N LEU A 23 -12.79 -3.63 0.06
CA LEU A 23 -12.27 -2.48 0.79
C LEU A 23 -13.41 -1.65 1.37
N ILE A 24 -14.48 -1.40 0.61
CA ILE A 24 -15.67 -0.70 1.08
C ILE A 24 -16.24 -1.39 2.32
N THR A 25 -16.50 -2.70 2.26
CA THR A 25 -17.06 -3.43 3.41
C THR A 25 -16.13 -3.42 4.61
N THR A 26 -14.81 -3.58 4.38
CA THR A 26 -13.83 -3.54 5.48
C THR A 26 -13.77 -2.17 6.15
N VAL A 27 -13.88 -1.08 5.38
CA VAL A 27 -13.91 0.29 5.94
C VAL A 27 -15.20 0.52 6.74
N VAL A 28 -16.36 0.10 6.23
CA VAL A 28 -17.65 0.19 6.95
C VAL A 28 -17.58 -0.58 8.26
N ASP A 29 -17.02 -1.80 8.25
CA ASP A 29 -16.84 -2.61 9.47
C ASP A 29 -15.89 -1.93 10.47
N ALA A 30 -14.79 -1.31 9.97
CA ALA A 30 -13.86 -0.56 10.81
C ALA A 30 -14.55 0.65 11.46
N GLN A 31 -15.34 1.40 10.71
CA GLN A 31 -16.10 2.55 11.20
C GLN A 31 -17.17 2.11 12.22
N ALA A 32 -17.87 1.03 11.97
CA ALA A 32 -18.85 0.49 12.92
C ALA A 32 -18.18 0.07 14.25
N ALA A 33 -16.96 -0.45 14.20
CA ALA A 33 -16.25 -0.93 15.37
C ALA A 33 -15.51 0.20 16.13
N ARG A 34 -14.99 1.23 15.45
CA ARG A 34 -14.04 2.20 16.00
C ARG A 34 -14.37 3.66 15.71
N GLY A 35 -15.40 3.93 14.91
CA GLY A 35 -15.83 5.27 14.52
C GLY A 35 -15.03 5.90 13.37
N SER A 36 -13.89 5.32 12.98
CA SER A 36 -13.03 5.82 11.90
C SER A 36 -12.27 4.67 11.23
N ALA A 37 -11.61 4.98 10.12
CA ALA A 37 -10.72 4.03 9.44
C ALA A 37 -9.47 4.73 8.90
N HIS A 38 -8.31 4.09 9.04
CA HIS A 38 -7.04 4.51 8.45
C HIS A 38 -6.65 3.55 7.33
N LEU A 39 -6.57 4.06 6.11
CA LEU A 39 -6.18 3.29 4.92
C LEU A 39 -4.81 3.72 4.43
N VAL A 40 -3.94 2.76 4.15
CA VAL A 40 -2.68 3.02 3.48
C VAL A 40 -2.80 2.60 2.03
N LEU A 41 -2.67 3.57 1.13
CA LEU A 41 -2.76 3.42 -0.31
C LEU A 41 -1.44 2.98 -0.91
N THR A 42 -1.50 2.42 -2.10
CA THR A 42 -0.34 2.05 -2.92
C THR A 42 -0.51 2.55 -4.35
N GLY A 43 0.58 2.90 -4.98
CA GLY A 43 0.60 3.21 -6.41
C GLY A 43 0.80 1.99 -7.30
N GLY A 44 1.24 2.27 -8.52
CA GLY A 44 1.51 1.27 -9.53
C GLY A 44 0.24 0.68 -10.16
N ARG A 45 0.43 -0.18 -11.18
CA ARG A 45 -0.65 -0.68 -12.04
C ARG A 45 -1.84 -1.23 -11.25
N ASN A 46 -1.60 -2.13 -10.30
CA ASN A 46 -2.68 -2.81 -9.56
C ASN A 46 -3.31 -1.90 -8.50
N GLY A 47 -2.52 -1.07 -7.83
CA GLY A 47 -3.02 -0.08 -6.88
C GLY A 47 -3.92 0.95 -7.57
N ASN A 48 -3.46 1.53 -8.67
CA ASN A 48 -4.22 2.52 -9.42
C ASN A 48 -5.52 1.93 -9.99
N ALA A 49 -5.49 0.67 -10.47
CA ALA A 49 -6.70 -0.02 -10.95
C ALA A 49 -7.73 -0.22 -9.82
N LEU A 50 -7.27 -0.62 -8.61
CA LEU A 50 -8.14 -0.74 -7.44
C LEU A 50 -8.75 0.62 -7.07
N LEU A 51 -7.94 1.69 -7.02
CA LEU A 51 -8.42 3.03 -6.67
C LEU A 51 -9.41 3.57 -7.71
N ALA A 52 -9.20 3.28 -9.00
CA ALA A 52 -10.15 3.64 -10.05
C ALA A 52 -11.48 2.88 -9.91
N ALA A 53 -11.43 1.57 -9.65
CA ALA A 53 -12.60 0.75 -9.38
C ALA A 53 -13.35 1.26 -8.13
N LEU A 54 -12.63 1.59 -7.06
CA LEU A 54 -13.19 2.14 -5.82
C LEU A 54 -13.90 3.48 -6.06
N ALA A 55 -13.29 4.39 -6.82
CA ALA A 55 -13.87 5.68 -7.18
C ALA A 55 -15.20 5.53 -7.94
N ALA A 56 -15.31 4.55 -8.81
CA ALA A 56 -16.48 4.28 -9.63
C ALA A 56 -17.52 3.35 -8.96
N HIS A 57 -17.16 2.72 -7.82
CA HIS A 57 -18.00 1.67 -7.23
C HIS A 57 -19.30 2.23 -6.67
N PRO A 58 -20.47 1.64 -7.02
CA PRO A 58 -21.78 2.15 -6.59
C PRO A 58 -21.99 2.12 -5.07
N ALA A 59 -21.33 1.20 -4.35
CA ALA A 59 -21.36 1.14 -2.89
C ALA A 59 -20.34 2.03 -2.18
N ARG A 60 -19.55 2.85 -2.91
CA ARG A 60 -18.57 3.77 -2.33
C ARG A 60 -19.20 4.70 -1.28
N ASP A 61 -20.41 5.14 -1.54
CA ASP A 61 -21.12 6.09 -0.68
C ASP A 61 -21.70 5.43 0.61
N ALA A 62 -21.51 4.11 0.81
CA ALA A 62 -21.77 3.46 2.09
C ALA A 62 -20.69 3.79 3.15
N VAL A 63 -19.54 4.28 2.72
CA VAL A 63 -18.46 4.72 3.61
C VAL A 63 -18.70 6.16 4.06
N ASP A 64 -18.60 6.42 5.36
CA ASP A 64 -18.50 7.79 5.89
C ASP A 64 -17.06 8.29 5.66
N TRP A 65 -16.83 8.91 4.51
CA TRP A 65 -15.50 9.41 4.12
C TRP A 65 -14.97 10.49 5.07
N ALA A 66 -15.83 11.22 5.79
CA ALA A 66 -15.39 12.20 6.78
C ALA A 66 -14.68 11.53 7.99
N GLN A 67 -14.83 10.22 8.14
CA GLN A 67 -14.17 9.41 9.16
C GLN A 67 -13.08 8.51 8.57
N VAL A 68 -12.52 8.87 7.42
CA VAL A 68 -11.43 8.12 6.77
C VAL A 68 -10.18 8.98 6.66
N ASP A 69 -9.04 8.40 7.08
CA ASP A 69 -7.70 8.93 6.89
C ASP A 69 -6.97 8.12 5.81
N LEU A 70 -6.50 8.80 4.77
CA LEU A 70 -5.80 8.21 3.64
C LEU A 70 -4.31 8.51 3.72
N TRP A 71 -3.50 7.47 3.76
CA TRP A 71 -2.05 7.48 3.88
C TRP A 71 -1.41 6.78 2.67
N TRP A 72 -0.09 6.84 2.53
CA TRP A 72 0.67 6.10 1.52
C TRP A 72 1.72 5.21 2.17
N GLY A 73 1.94 4.02 1.57
CA GLY A 73 2.97 3.07 2.01
C GLY A 73 4.37 3.48 1.56
N ASP A 74 4.45 4.12 0.39
CA ASP A 74 5.67 4.72 -0.16
C ASP A 74 5.32 5.80 -1.17
N GLU A 75 6.33 6.62 -1.49
CA GLU A 75 6.18 7.66 -2.50
C GLU A 75 7.53 7.94 -3.19
N ARG A 76 7.44 8.35 -4.43
CA ARG A 76 8.58 8.89 -5.17
C ARG A 76 8.89 10.29 -4.67
N TYR A 77 10.12 10.52 -4.24
CA TYR A 77 10.55 11.83 -3.77
C TYR A 77 10.87 12.74 -4.96
N LEU A 78 9.81 13.35 -5.48
CA LEU A 78 9.75 14.18 -6.67
C LEU A 78 8.92 15.45 -6.37
N PRO A 79 8.95 16.49 -7.23
CA PRO A 79 8.08 17.65 -7.11
C PRO A 79 6.60 17.29 -6.93
N ALA A 80 5.83 18.17 -6.29
CA ALA A 80 4.48 17.86 -5.83
C ALA A 80 3.50 17.46 -6.94
N ASP A 81 3.68 18.00 -8.13
CA ASP A 81 2.83 17.81 -9.32
C ASP A 81 3.40 16.78 -10.32
N ASP A 82 4.51 16.13 -9.98
CA ASP A 82 5.14 15.15 -10.87
C ASP A 82 4.22 13.95 -11.10
N PRO A 83 3.95 13.56 -12.36
CA PRO A 83 3.02 12.48 -12.71
C PRO A 83 3.47 11.09 -12.25
N GLU A 84 4.74 10.93 -11.89
CA GLU A 84 5.24 9.67 -11.32
C GLU A 84 4.91 9.50 -9.84
N ARG A 85 4.43 10.54 -9.15
CA ARG A 85 4.03 10.43 -7.75
C ARG A 85 2.76 9.59 -7.59
N ASN A 86 2.76 8.69 -6.62
CA ASN A 86 1.60 7.86 -6.27
C ASN A 86 0.37 8.72 -5.91
N ALA A 87 0.59 9.83 -5.17
CA ALA A 87 -0.47 10.76 -4.80
C ALA A 87 -1.10 11.44 -6.03
N VAL A 88 -0.30 11.79 -7.04
CA VAL A 88 -0.80 12.36 -8.30
C VAL A 88 -1.56 11.32 -9.11
N GLN A 89 -1.05 10.09 -9.19
CA GLN A 89 -1.71 8.99 -9.88
C GLN A 89 -3.06 8.60 -9.24
N ALA A 90 -3.23 8.85 -7.94
CA ALA A 90 -4.48 8.60 -7.21
C ALA A 90 -5.54 9.72 -7.41
N ALA A 91 -5.26 10.78 -8.19
CA ALA A 91 -6.08 11.99 -8.26
C ALA A 91 -7.58 11.70 -8.49
N ALA A 92 -7.92 10.83 -9.44
CA ALA A 92 -9.33 10.51 -9.74
C ALA A 92 -10.09 9.94 -8.53
N PHE A 93 -9.44 9.12 -7.71
CA PHE A 93 -10.03 8.62 -6.46
C PHE A 93 -10.09 9.73 -5.40
N LEU A 94 -9.01 10.48 -5.23
CA LEU A 94 -8.96 11.56 -4.24
C LEU A 94 -10.00 12.65 -4.51
N ASP A 95 -10.20 13.01 -5.78
CA ASP A 95 -11.21 13.99 -6.19
C ASP A 95 -12.64 13.49 -5.93
N ALA A 96 -12.86 12.18 -5.96
CA ALA A 96 -14.15 11.57 -5.65
C ALA A 96 -14.47 11.58 -4.15
N VAL A 97 -13.46 11.45 -3.25
CA VAL A 97 -13.68 11.31 -1.81
C VAL A 97 -13.36 12.56 -0.98
N ARG A 98 -12.53 13.47 -1.49
CA ARG A 98 -12.20 14.74 -0.84
C ARG A 98 -13.42 15.61 -0.56
N PRO A 99 -14.37 15.80 -1.50
CA PRO A 99 -15.59 16.55 -1.24
C PRO A 99 -16.49 15.91 -0.17
N LEU A 100 -16.30 14.61 0.09
CA LEU A 100 -17.02 13.84 1.09
C LEU A 100 -16.35 13.90 2.48
N GLY A 101 -15.25 14.66 2.62
CA GLY A 101 -14.60 14.93 3.89
C GLY A 101 -13.40 14.03 4.23
N ALA A 102 -12.94 13.16 3.31
CA ALA A 102 -11.78 12.30 3.56
C ALA A 102 -10.53 13.14 3.89
N ARG A 103 -9.83 12.75 4.96
CA ARG A 103 -8.57 13.38 5.37
C ARG A 103 -7.43 12.72 4.61
N ILE A 104 -6.70 13.52 3.85
CA ILE A 104 -5.67 13.03 2.92
C ILE A 104 -4.31 13.48 3.42
N HIS A 105 -3.43 12.52 3.68
CA HIS A 105 -2.08 12.70 4.23
C HIS A 105 -1.03 12.21 3.21
N PRO A 106 -0.73 12.99 2.16
CA PRO A 106 0.30 12.60 1.20
C PRO A 106 1.68 12.62 1.84
N MET A 107 2.57 11.73 1.40
CA MET A 107 3.99 11.87 1.75
C MET A 107 4.54 13.18 1.19
N PRO A 108 5.46 13.86 1.91
CA PRO A 108 6.05 15.10 1.46
C PRO A 108 6.67 14.96 0.06
N ALA A 109 6.52 16.00 -0.74
CA ALA A 109 7.18 16.12 -2.03
C ALA A 109 8.59 16.65 -1.87
N ASP A 110 9.38 16.57 -2.94
CA ASP A 110 10.65 17.29 -3.04
C ASP A 110 10.37 18.79 -3.10
N ASP A 111 10.60 19.45 -2.00
CA ASP A 111 10.48 20.89 -1.80
C ASP A 111 11.87 21.54 -1.62
N GLY A 112 12.94 20.81 -1.93
CA GLY A 112 14.33 21.20 -1.72
C GLY A 112 14.88 20.82 -0.35
N SER A 113 14.08 20.21 0.53
CA SER A 113 14.57 19.60 1.79
C SER A 113 15.22 18.24 1.51
N SER A 114 15.87 17.65 2.53
CA SER A 114 16.38 16.29 2.40
C SER A 114 15.24 15.26 2.41
N PRO A 115 15.38 14.11 1.75
CA PRO A 115 14.40 13.03 1.86
C PRO A 115 14.30 12.48 3.30
N GLU A 116 15.35 12.60 4.12
CA GLU A 116 15.34 12.26 5.54
C GLU A 116 14.42 13.21 6.33
N ASP A 117 14.49 14.52 6.08
CA ASP A 117 13.59 15.49 6.71
C ASP A 117 12.13 15.26 6.28
N ALA A 118 11.93 14.92 5.01
CA ALA A 118 10.61 14.56 4.49
C ALA A 118 10.06 13.29 5.17
N ALA A 119 10.88 12.26 5.35
CA ALA A 119 10.53 11.04 6.07
C ALA A 119 10.18 11.34 7.54
N ALA A 120 10.98 12.17 8.20
CA ALA A 120 10.74 12.58 9.59
C ALA A 120 9.43 13.37 9.74
N ARG A 121 9.12 14.29 8.82
CA ARG A 121 7.83 15.01 8.79
C ARG A 121 6.65 14.04 8.66
N TYR A 122 6.75 13.05 7.77
CA TYR A 122 5.67 12.08 7.62
C TYR A 122 5.50 11.18 8.84
N ALA A 123 6.60 10.78 9.48
CA ALA A 123 6.57 10.04 10.75
C ALA A 123 5.88 10.86 11.86
N THR A 124 6.14 12.16 11.94
CA THR A 124 5.48 13.08 12.88
C THR A 124 3.98 13.13 12.61
N ASN A 125 3.56 13.29 11.35
CA ASN A 125 2.14 13.33 10.98
C ASN A 125 1.41 12.02 11.38
N LEU A 126 2.04 10.87 11.19
CA LEU A 126 1.50 9.57 11.61
C LEU A 126 1.31 9.50 13.13
N ALA A 127 2.31 9.97 13.88
CA ALA A 127 2.27 9.99 15.35
C ALA A 127 1.21 10.94 15.89
N GLU A 128 1.10 12.15 15.35
CA GLU A 128 0.11 13.16 15.74
C GLU A 128 -1.32 12.70 15.45
N ALA A 129 -1.52 12.00 14.34
CA ALA A 129 -2.82 11.41 14.01
C ALA A 129 -3.16 10.16 14.83
N GLY A 130 -2.21 9.62 15.60
CA GLY A 130 -2.38 8.35 16.31
C GLY A 130 -2.73 7.21 15.36
N ALA A 131 -2.16 7.20 14.15
CA ALA A 131 -2.57 6.33 13.05
C ALA A 131 -2.40 4.84 13.39
N VAL A 132 -3.50 4.12 13.41
CA VAL A 132 -3.54 2.65 13.48
C VAL A 132 -4.18 2.15 12.19
N PHE A 133 -3.38 1.58 11.30
CA PHE A 133 -3.83 1.20 9.97
C PHE A 133 -4.81 0.03 9.99
N ASP A 134 -6.02 0.25 9.49
CA ASP A 134 -7.03 -0.80 9.34
C ASP A 134 -6.75 -1.67 8.13
N VAL A 135 -6.41 -1.04 6.99
CA VAL A 135 -5.98 -1.74 5.77
C VAL A 135 -4.75 -1.08 5.19
N LEU A 136 -3.73 -1.89 4.94
CA LEU A 136 -2.53 -1.52 4.22
C LEU A 136 -2.54 -2.23 2.86
N LEU A 137 -2.62 -1.45 1.78
CA LEU A 137 -2.51 -1.93 0.41
C LEU A 137 -1.05 -1.92 -0.03
N LEU A 138 -0.58 -3.01 -0.61
CA LEU A 138 0.78 -3.15 -1.14
C LEU A 138 0.76 -3.77 -2.53
N GLY A 139 1.34 -3.10 -3.51
CA GLY A 139 1.68 -3.73 -4.79
C GLY A 139 2.91 -4.63 -4.62
N VAL A 140 2.89 -5.82 -5.23
CA VAL A 140 4.07 -6.70 -5.26
C VAL A 140 4.87 -6.45 -6.52
N GLY A 141 6.16 -6.13 -6.36
CA GLY A 141 7.08 -5.98 -7.48
C GLY A 141 7.48 -7.32 -8.11
N PRO A 142 8.01 -7.33 -9.36
CA PRO A 142 8.47 -8.56 -10.01
C PRO A 142 9.70 -9.18 -9.33
N ASP A 143 10.36 -8.45 -8.45
CA ASP A 143 11.46 -8.83 -7.57
C ASP A 143 11.01 -9.10 -6.12
N ALA A 144 9.70 -9.20 -5.89
CA ALA A 144 9.07 -9.40 -4.59
C ALA A 144 9.24 -8.22 -3.59
N HIS A 145 9.60 -6.98 -4.06
CA HIS A 145 9.54 -5.81 -3.20
C HIS A 145 8.09 -5.42 -2.89
N VAL A 146 7.91 -4.71 -1.79
CA VAL A 146 6.67 -3.99 -1.43
C VAL A 146 7.02 -2.58 -0.97
N ALA A 147 6.11 -1.62 -1.18
CA ALA A 147 6.41 -0.20 -0.96
C ALA A 147 7.75 0.15 -1.66
N SER A 148 8.68 0.80 -0.98
CA SER A 148 10.06 0.97 -1.48
C SER A 148 11.10 0.15 -0.69
N LEU A 149 10.70 -1.04 -0.21
CA LEU A 149 11.57 -2.02 0.43
C LEU A 149 11.97 -3.08 -0.60
N PHE A 150 13.20 -3.00 -1.11
CA PHE A 150 13.72 -3.87 -2.17
C PHE A 150 14.60 -4.98 -1.61
N PRO A 151 14.58 -6.20 -2.20
CA PRO A 151 15.49 -7.29 -1.82
C PRO A 151 16.95 -6.83 -1.81
N GLY A 152 17.69 -7.20 -0.75
CA GLY A 152 19.11 -6.84 -0.60
C GLY A 152 19.40 -5.37 -0.33
N HIS A 153 18.39 -4.50 -0.30
CA HIS A 153 18.56 -3.08 -0.04
C HIS A 153 18.61 -2.78 1.47
N PRO A 154 19.49 -1.87 1.93
CA PRO A 154 19.60 -1.56 3.37
C PRO A 154 18.28 -1.18 4.06
N GLY A 155 17.36 -0.52 3.34
CA GLY A 155 16.05 -0.11 3.88
C GLY A 155 15.20 -1.26 4.46
N VAL A 156 15.39 -2.52 4.02
CA VAL A 156 14.65 -3.67 4.58
C VAL A 156 15.08 -4.03 6.00
N HIS A 157 16.26 -3.56 6.41
CA HIS A 157 16.85 -3.85 7.74
C HIS A 157 16.61 -2.71 8.74
N GLU A 158 16.03 -1.59 8.28
CA GLU A 158 15.73 -0.46 9.18
C GLU A 158 14.62 -0.82 10.16
N THR A 159 14.90 -0.71 11.45
CA THR A 159 13.97 -1.07 12.53
C THR A 159 13.77 0.05 13.56
N GLY A 160 14.58 1.11 13.50
CA GLY A 160 14.54 2.23 14.44
C GLY A 160 13.60 3.36 14.02
N SER A 161 13.21 3.40 12.74
CA SER A 161 12.42 4.49 12.17
C SER A 161 11.05 4.00 11.68
N THR A 162 10.02 4.81 11.86
CA THR A 162 8.67 4.54 11.34
C THR A 162 8.61 4.73 9.82
N VAL A 163 9.27 5.78 9.34
CA VAL A 163 9.37 6.17 7.93
C VAL A 163 10.83 6.36 7.59
N ILE A 164 11.23 5.93 6.41
CA ILE A 164 12.62 5.97 5.94
C ILE A 164 12.75 6.70 4.61
N ALA A 165 13.87 7.37 4.42
CA ALA A 165 14.35 7.74 3.09
C ALA A 165 15.00 6.52 2.44
N VAL A 166 14.73 6.32 1.17
CA VAL A 166 15.32 5.24 0.37
C VAL A 166 16.11 5.89 -0.76
N HIS A 167 17.40 5.65 -0.78
CA HIS A 167 18.32 6.08 -1.83
C HIS A 167 18.66 4.90 -2.74
N ASP A 168 19.13 5.20 -3.93
CA ASP A 168 19.63 4.19 -4.88
C ASP A 168 18.65 3.04 -5.13
N SER A 169 17.34 3.37 -5.13
CA SER A 169 16.31 2.40 -5.51
C SER A 169 16.67 1.74 -6.85
N PRO A 170 16.60 0.40 -6.98
CA PRO A 170 16.93 -0.29 -8.23
C PRO A 170 15.94 0.05 -9.37
N LYS A 171 14.89 0.81 -9.07
CA LYS A 171 13.90 1.29 -10.03
C LYS A 171 13.81 2.82 -9.98
N PRO A 172 13.78 3.50 -11.14
CA PRO A 172 13.62 4.94 -11.16
C PRO A 172 12.25 5.35 -10.59
N PRO A 173 12.16 6.54 -9.99
CA PRO A 173 13.26 7.40 -9.57
C PRO A 173 14.02 6.78 -8.39
N PRO A 174 15.32 7.11 -8.22
CA PRO A 174 16.17 6.45 -7.23
C PRO A 174 15.89 6.85 -5.78
N THR A 175 15.34 8.04 -5.56
CA THR A 175 15.04 8.56 -4.22
C THR A 175 13.56 8.42 -3.90
N ARG A 176 13.27 7.83 -2.74
CA ARG A 176 11.89 7.55 -2.30
C ARG A 176 11.75 7.75 -0.80
N ILE A 177 10.51 7.86 -0.35
CA ILE A 177 10.12 7.79 1.07
C ILE A 177 9.27 6.54 1.22
N SER A 178 9.47 5.77 2.29
CA SER A 178 8.74 4.52 2.54
C SER A 178 8.44 4.34 4.01
N LEU A 179 7.31 3.73 4.32
CA LEU A 179 7.11 3.12 5.63
C LEU A 179 8.14 2.00 5.80
N SER A 180 8.70 1.89 7.00
CA SER A 180 9.64 0.80 7.33
C SER A 180 8.92 -0.54 7.46
N LEU A 181 9.65 -1.64 7.39
CA LEU A 181 9.09 -2.98 7.52
C LEU A 181 8.35 -3.19 8.86
N PRO A 182 8.88 -2.76 10.01
CA PRO A 182 8.14 -2.80 11.27
C PRO A 182 6.82 -2.05 11.20
N THR A 183 6.80 -0.85 10.59
CA THR A 183 5.58 -0.04 10.46
C THR A 183 4.53 -0.70 9.57
N LEU A 184 4.93 -1.27 8.44
CA LEU A 184 4.00 -2.02 7.58
C LEU A 184 3.31 -3.17 8.33
N ARG A 185 4.03 -3.81 9.26
CA ARG A 185 3.54 -4.93 10.09
C ARG A 185 2.59 -4.51 11.23
N THR A 186 2.44 -3.23 11.50
CA THR A 186 1.48 -2.75 12.52
C THR A 186 0.03 -2.76 12.02
N ALA A 187 -0.18 -2.80 10.71
CA ALA A 187 -1.51 -2.78 10.11
C ALA A 187 -2.34 -4.00 10.56
N ARG A 188 -3.63 -3.78 10.82
CA ARG A 188 -4.58 -4.87 11.11
C ARG A 188 -4.66 -5.84 9.95
N GLN A 189 -4.90 -5.31 8.77
CA GLN A 189 -4.96 -6.09 7.55
C GLN A 189 -3.91 -5.60 6.54
N VAL A 190 -3.14 -6.54 6.00
CA VAL A 190 -2.22 -6.29 4.88
C VAL A 190 -2.76 -6.99 3.64
N TRP A 191 -2.94 -6.23 2.56
CA TRP A 191 -3.41 -6.73 1.28
C TRP A 191 -2.33 -6.60 0.21
N LEU A 192 -1.82 -7.72 -0.24
CA LEU A 192 -0.78 -7.83 -1.26
C LEU A 192 -1.43 -8.03 -2.62
N LEU A 193 -1.24 -7.07 -3.53
CA LEU A 193 -1.87 -7.00 -4.84
C LEU A 193 -0.87 -7.41 -5.92
N ALA A 194 -1.14 -8.49 -6.66
CA ALA A 194 -0.33 -8.88 -7.79
C ALA A 194 -1.21 -9.39 -8.94
N ALA A 195 -1.01 -8.84 -10.14
CA ALA A 195 -1.67 -9.29 -11.35
C ALA A 195 -0.70 -9.25 -12.54
N GLY A 196 -0.84 -10.26 -13.38
CA GLY A 196 -0.05 -10.47 -14.58
C GLY A 196 1.06 -11.51 -14.41
N PRO A 197 1.49 -12.12 -15.52
CA PRO A 197 2.47 -13.22 -15.51
C PRO A 197 3.87 -12.77 -15.03
N ASP A 198 4.17 -11.48 -15.13
CA ASP A 198 5.40 -10.86 -14.63
C ASP A 198 5.52 -10.92 -13.09
N LYS A 199 4.45 -11.30 -12.38
CA LYS A 199 4.40 -11.40 -10.91
C LYS A 199 4.52 -12.84 -10.40
N ALA A 200 4.33 -13.85 -11.25
CA ALA A 200 4.22 -15.23 -10.82
C ALA A 200 5.44 -15.75 -10.03
N ASP A 201 6.66 -15.43 -10.47
CA ASP A 201 7.88 -15.82 -9.76
C ASP A 201 8.02 -15.13 -8.41
N ALA A 202 7.75 -13.82 -8.38
CA ALA A 202 7.81 -13.03 -7.15
C ALA A 202 6.79 -13.49 -6.12
N VAL A 203 5.56 -13.78 -6.55
CA VAL A 203 4.50 -14.32 -5.69
C VAL A 203 4.89 -15.69 -5.14
N ALA A 204 5.35 -16.61 -6.01
CA ALA A 204 5.80 -17.93 -5.56
C ALA A 204 6.95 -17.83 -4.56
N LEU A 205 7.98 -17.01 -4.84
CA LEU A 205 9.09 -16.78 -3.94
C LEU A 205 8.62 -16.23 -2.58
N ALA A 206 7.83 -15.15 -2.59
CA ALA A 206 7.36 -14.50 -1.38
C ALA A 206 6.46 -15.41 -0.52
N ARG A 207 5.82 -16.42 -1.12
CA ARG A 207 5.03 -17.42 -0.38
C ARG A 207 5.88 -18.49 0.30
N THR A 208 7.13 -18.65 -0.10
CA THR A 208 8.03 -19.68 0.46
C THR A 208 8.99 -19.17 1.51
N THR A 209 9.17 -17.86 1.65
CA THR A 209 10.10 -17.27 2.63
C THR A 209 9.49 -16.13 3.42
N ARG A 210 10.01 -15.92 4.63
CA ARG A 210 9.74 -14.73 5.47
C ARG A 210 10.98 -13.85 5.62
N ASP A 211 12.03 -14.17 4.90
CA ASP A 211 13.23 -13.35 4.87
C ASP A 211 13.02 -12.09 4.03
N ALA A 212 12.98 -10.95 4.70
CA ALA A 212 12.78 -9.65 4.07
C ALA A 212 13.92 -9.27 3.10
N ASN A 213 15.12 -9.81 3.32
CA ASN A 213 16.24 -9.56 2.41
C ASN A 213 16.07 -10.28 1.08
N THR A 214 15.37 -11.40 1.06
CA THR A 214 15.10 -12.18 -0.15
C THR A 214 13.79 -11.76 -0.81
N ALA A 215 12.72 -11.59 -0.04
CA ALA A 215 11.39 -11.26 -0.53
C ALA A 215 10.62 -10.42 0.49
N PRO A 216 10.75 -9.09 0.47
CA PRO A 216 10.03 -8.22 1.39
C PRO A 216 8.52 -8.48 1.44
N ALA A 217 7.90 -8.80 0.30
CA ALA A 217 6.48 -9.15 0.23
C ALA A 217 6.10 -10.35 1.11
N GLY A 218 6.98 -11.34 1.23
CA GLY A 218 6.76 -12.51 2.08
C GLY A 218 6.94 -12.20 3.57
N ALA A 219 7.67 -11.14 3.88
CA ALA A 219 7.95 -10.74 5.25
C ALA A 219 6.88 -9.85 5.87
N VAL A 220 6.02 -9.20 5.09
CA VAL A 220 4.96 -8.32 5.61
C VAL A 220 3.71 -9.12 5.91
N THR A 221 3.22 -8.98 7.16
CA THR A 221 1.98 -9.62 7.61
C THR A 221 1.15 -8.62 8.42
N GLY A 222 -0.16 -8.67 8.29
CA GLY A 222 -1.07 -7.92 9.16
C GLY A 222 -1.17 -8.55 10.55
N THR A 223 -1.59 -7.79 11.53
CA THR A 223 -1.79 -8.29 12.89
C THR A 223 -3.03 -9.18 13.01
N GLU A 224 -4.05 -8.94 12.21
CA GLU A 224 -5.30 -9.72 12.18
C GLU A 224 -5.40 -10.59 10.93
N GLN A 225 -5.10 -10.03 9.74
CA GLN A 225 -5.25 -10.73 8.47
C GLN A 225 -4.18 -10.31 7.46
N THR A 226 -3.76 -11.27 6.63
CA THR A 226 -2.94 -11.03 5.43
C THR A 226 -3.67 -11.62 4.22
N LEU A 227 -3.96 -10.78 3.22
CA LEU A 227 -4.59 -11.20 1.97
C LEU A 227 -3.63 -11.08 0.80
N TRP A 228 -3.47 -12.15 0.06
CA TRP A 228 -2.89 -12.13 -1.28
C TRP A 228 -4.04 -12.06 -2.29
N LEU A 229 -4.17 -10.93 -2.95
CA LEU A 229 -5.16 -10.66 -3.97
C LEU A 229 -4.47 -10.79 -5.33
N LEU A 230 -4.72 -11.89 -6.01
CA LEU A 230 -4.00 -12.29 -7.22
C LEU A 230 -4.97 -12.47 -8.39
N ASP A 231 -4.45 -12.32 -9.62
CA ASP A 231 -5.12 -12.91 -10.77
C ASP A 231 -4.54 -14.32 -11.06
N GLU A 232 -5.19 -15.06 -11.95
CA GLU A 232 -4.75 -16.43 -12.33
C GLU A 232 -3.31 -16.43 -12.86
N ALA A 233 -2.93 -15.39 -13.60
CA ALA A 233 -1.59 -15.30 -14.18
C ALA A 233 -0.50 -15.09 -13.11
N ALA A 234 -0.75 -14.25 -12.10
CA ALA A 234 0.18 -14.06 -10.98
C ALA A 234 0.21 -15.29 -10.04
N ALA A 235 -0.89 -16.04 -9.97
CA ALA A 235 -0.99 -17.24 -9.14
C ALA A 235 -0.44 -18.51 -9.84
N ALA A 236 -0.06 -18.45 -11.12
CA ALA A 236 0.24 -19.63 -11.95
C ALA A 236 1.37 -20.54 -11.43
N LYS A 237 2.21 -20.04 -10.53
CA LYS A 237 3.32 -20.80 -9.91
C LYS A 237 3.10 -21.12 -8.43
N LEU A 238 1.91 -20.90 -7.92
CA LEU A 238 1.52 -21.37 -6.58
C LEU A 238 1.18 -22.85 -6.64
N SER A 239 1.79 -23.63 -5.78
CA SER A 239 1.54 -25.08 -5.60
C SER A 239 0.51 -25.34 -4.48
#